data_60f91a0d8fafb4761316ffc59a88b345
#
_entry.id   60f91a0d8fafb4761316ffc59a88b345
#
_cell.length_a   1.000
_cell.length_b   1.000
_cell.length_c   1.000
_cell.angle_alpha   90.00
_cell.angle_beta   90.00
_cell.angle_gamma   90.00
#
_symmetry.space_group_name_H-M   'P 1'
#
loop_
_entity.id
_entity.type
_entity.pdbx_description
1 polymer ?
#
loop_
_entity_poly.entity_id
_entity_poly.type
_entity_poly.pdbx_seq_one_letter_code
_entity_poly.pdbx_strand_id
1 'polypeptide(L)'
;MSATTKTKRWISPEEYLEMELHSEVRHEYFAGEIFPMGSETVAMAGASVEHNRIAGNIFSELHAHLRGKRCEAFMNDMKTHIHDQGDDWFYYPDVMVNCNPAGQQKYFCETPSVIVEVLSPATEATDRREKRLAYEMIPALHTYILVAQDRREITIFRRAPERWLREELPDDGEVLRVPELDFSLSLDVIYARTGL
;
A
#
# COMPACT_ATOMS: atom_id res chain seq x y z
N MET A 1 32.75 -16.17 25.59
CA MET A 1 32.25 -14.90 25.04
C MET A 1 30.73 -14.91 25.21
N SER A 2 30.21 -14.09 26.12
CA SER A 2 28.78 -14.07 26.44
C SER A 2 28.08 -13.25 25.35
N ALA A 3 27.21 -13.88 24.59
CA ALA A 3 26.33 -13.17 23.65
C ALA A 3 25.35 -12.34 24.48
N THR A 4 25.53 -11.03 24.47
CA THR A 4 24.58 -10.10 25.07
C THR A 4 23.31 -10.13 24.18
N THR A 5 22.29 -10.82 24.66
CA THR A 5 20.95 -10.78 24.02
C THR A 5 20.45 -9.33 24.11
N LYS A 6 20.50 -8.58 23.01
CA LYS A 6 19.80 -7.29 22.92
C LYS A 6 18.31 -7.58 22.99
N THR A 7 17.68 -7.29 24.11
CA THR A 7 16.24 -7.28 24.23
C THR A 7 15.73 -6.18 23.29
N LYS A 8 15.00 -6.56 22.24
CA LYS A 8 14.35 -5.62 21.34
C LYS A 8 13.29 -4.86 22.16
N ARG A 9 13.37 -3.53 22.19
CA ARG A 9 12.41 -2.70 22.93
C ARG A 9 11.09 -2.72 22.20
N TRP A 10 10.01 -3.03 22.87
CA TRP A 10 8.67 -2.86 22.37
C TRP A 10 8.34 -1.35 22.33
N ILE A 11 7.75 -0.87 21.23
CA ILE A 11 7.40 0.53 20.98
C ILE A 11 5.88 0.59 20.85
N SER A 12 5.20 1.50 21.55
CA SER A 12 3.76 1.67 21.40
C SER A 12 3.40 2.36 20.07
N PRO A 13 2.15 2.22 19.59
CA PRO A 13 1.68 2.95 18.41
C PRO A 13 1.87 4.47 18.52
N GLU A 14 1.63 5.05 19.70
CA GLU A 14 1.79 6.47 19.96
C GLU A 14 3.27 6.89 19.92
N GLU A 15 4.16 6.09 20.54
CA GLU A 15 5.61 6.32 20.49
C GLU A 15 6.12 6.25 19.04
N TYR A 16 5.62 5.28 18.25
CA TYR A 16 5.95 5.16 16.82
C TYR A 16 5.51 6.40 16.04
N LEU A 17 4.25 6.82 16.21
CA LEU A 17 3.73 7.98 15.49
C LEU A 17 4.50 9.27 15.83
N GLU A 18 4.85 9.47 17.09
CA GLU A 18 5.66 10.61 17.51
C GLU A 18 7.09 10.56 16.96
N MET A 19 7.72 9.38 17.02
CA MET A 19 9.04 9.17 16.42
C MET A 19 9.03 9.45 14.92
N GLU A 20 8.01 8.97 14.21
CA GLU A 20 7.89 9.08 12.76
C GLU A 20 7.73 10.55 12.29
N LEU A 21 7.14 11.42 13.14
CA LEU A 21 7.05 12.86 12.84
C LEU A 21 8.42 13.57 12.77
N HIS A 22 9.45 12.99 13.39
CA HIS A 22 10.79 13.56 13.48
C HIS A 22 11.84 12.73 12.76
N SER A 23 11.43 11.62 12.14
CA SER A 23 12.35 10.71 11.44
C SER A 23 12.69 11.22 10.04
N GLU A 24 13.97 11.10 9.66
CA GLU A 24 14.44 11.35 8.30
C GLU A 24 14.18 10.15 7.36
N VAL A 25 13.88 8.98 7.94
CA VAL A 25 13.60 7.72 7.22
C VAL A 25 12.23 7.22 7.64
N ARG A 26 11.40 6.82 6.69
CA ARG A 26 10.11 6.20 6.97
C ARG A 26 10.29 4.80 7.53
N HIS A 27 9.44 4.44 8.48
CA HIS A 27 9.40 3.11 9.06
C HIS A 27 7.99 2.52 8.98
N GLU A 28 7.90 1.27 8.62
CA GLU A 28 6.71 0.47 8.86
C GLU A 28 6.71 0.00 10.31
N TYR A 29 5.54 -0.21 10.87
CA TYR A 29 5.36 -0.68 12.25
C TYR A 29 4.54 -1.95 12.27
N PHE A 30 4.99 -2.91 13.04
CA PHE A 30 4.35 -4.20 13.21
C PHE A 30 4.41 -4.64 14.67
N ALA A 31 3.26 -4.67 15.37
CA ALA A 31 3.10 -5.24 16.70
C ALA A 31 4.23 -4.87 17.71
N GLY A 32 4.59 -3.60 17.78
CA GLY A 32 5.63 -3.09 18.69
C GLY A 32 7.04 -3.03 18.12
N GLU A 33 7.23 -3.42 16.88
CA GLU A 33 8.51 -3.36 16.17
C GLU A 33 8.47 -2.38 15.01
N ILE A 34 9.60 -1.71 14.76
CA ILE A 34 9.75 -0.79 13.63
C ILE A 34 10.73 -1.36 12.61
N PHE A 35 10.41 -1.14 11.34
CA PHE A 35 11.19 -1.60 10.20
C PHE A 35 11.44 -0.42 9.26
N PRO A 36 12.71 0.00 9.05
CA PRO A 36 13.00 1.09 8.13
C PRO A 36 12.59 0.71 6.71
N MET A 37 11.93 1.60 6.02
CA MET A 37 11.62 1.45 4.61
C MET A 37 12.90 1.70 3.80
N GLY A 38 13.27 0.70 3.02
CA GLY A 38 14.55 0.65 2.33
C GLY A 38 15.52 -0.30 3.03
N SER A 39 16.32 -1.02 2.25
CA SER A 39 17.24 -2.04 2.78
C SER A 39 18.45 -1.36 3.39
N GLU A 40 18.88 -1.80 4.59
CA GLU A 40 20.15 -1.40 5.22
C GLU A 40 21.38 -1.67 4.34
N THR A 41 21.24 -2.51 3.31
CA THR A 41 22.34 -2.93 2.43
C THR A 41 22.36 -2.19 1.09
N VAL A 42 21.31 -1.45 0.74
CA VAL A 42 21.25 -0.64 -0.48
C VAL A 42 21.02 0.81 -0.06
N ALA A 43 22.06 1.59 -0.03
CA ALA A 43 22.05 3.04 0.31
C ALA A 43 21.31 3.91 -0.74
N MET A 44 20.28 3.36 -1.38
CA MET A 44 19.44 4.04 -2.35
C MET A 44 18.01 3.98 -1.83
N ALA A 45 17.70 4.91 -0.95
CA ALA A 45 16.33 5.20 -0.61
C ALA A 45 15.63 5.81 -1.83
N GLY A 46 14.86 5.02 -2.55
CA GLY A 46 14.08 5.52 -3.67
C GLY A 46 13.50 4.38 -4.52
N ALA A 47 12.31 4.61 -5.02
CA ALA A 47 11.69 3.72 -6.00
C ALA A 47 12.38 3.85 -7.37
N SER A 48 12.32 2.80 -8.19
CA SER A 48 12.75 2.88 -9.58
C SER A 48 11.90 3.89 -10.38
N VAL A 49 12.40 4.31 -11.52
CA VAL A 49 11.64 5.21 -12.41
C VAL A 49 10.32 4.57 -12.85
N GLU A 50 10.35 3.26 -13.13
CA GLU A 50 9.18 2.48 -13.54
C GLU A 50 8.16 2.42 -12.42
N HIS A 51 8.57 2.08 -11.20
CA HIS A 51 7.71 2.06 -10.02
C HIS A 51 7.05 3.43 -9.79
N ASN A 52 7.84 4.50 -9.81
CA ASN A 52 7.33 5.85 -9.59
C ASN A 52 6.33 6.27 -10.69
N ARG A 53 6.59 5.91 -11.96
CA ARG A 53 5.68 6.19 -13.08
C ARG A 53 4.37 5.44 -12.93
N ILE A 54 4.39 4.14 -12.62
CA ILE A 54 3.20 3.32 -12.44
C ILE A 54 2.34 3.86 -11.30
N ALA A 55 2.92 4.08 -10.13
CA ALA A 55 2.21 4.64 -8.98
C ALA A 55 1.62 6.02 -9.31
N GLY A 56 2.41 6.89 -9.95
CA GLY A 56 1.98 8.22 -10.37
C GLY A 56 0.87 8.21 -11.42
N ASN A 57 0.93 7.32 -12.41
CA ASN A 57 -0.11 7.16 -13.42
C ASN A 57 -1.44 6.74 -12.78
N ILE A 58 -1.41 5.71 -11.93
CA ILE A 58 -2.61 5.23 -11.22
C ILE A 58 -3.18 6.33 -10.30
N PHE A 59 -2.33 6.98 -9.51
CA PHE A 59 -2.76 8.05 -8.61
C PHE A 59 -3.39 9.22 -9.36
N SER A 60 -2.78 9.68 -10.45
CA SER A 60 -3.27 10.83 -11.21
C SER A 60 -4.67 10.60 -11.79
N GLU A 61 -4.91 9.40 -12.32
CA GLU A 61 -6.22 9.03 -12.89
C GLU A 61 -7.28 8.86 -11.79
N LEU A 62 -6.94 8.19 -10.68
CA LEU A 62 -7.83 8.10 -9.51
C LEU A 62 -8.15 9.48 -8.94
N HIS A 63 -7.14 10.33 -8.73
CA HIS A 63 -7.33 11.67 -8.19
C HIS A 63 -8.21 12.53 -9.11
N ALA A 64 -8.01 12.46 -10.43
CA ALA A 64 -8.83 13.17 -11.39
C ALA A 64 -10.29 12.67 -11.40
N HIS A 65 -10.48 11.35 -11.38
CA HIS A 65 -11.79 10.71 -11.37
C HIS A 65 -12.59 11.02 -10.08
N LEU A 66 -11.91 11.08 -8.94
CA LEU A 66 -12.54 11.29 -7.63
C LEU A 66 -12.77 12.76 -7.28
N ARG A 67 -12.28 13.71 -8.09
CA ARG A 67 -12.43 15.14 -7.84
C ARG A 67 -13.90 15.54 -7.71
N GLY A 68 -14.24 16.13 -6.55
CA GLY A 68 -15.62 16.54 -6.23
C GLY A 68 -16.54 15.39 -5.83
N LYS A 69 -16.03 14.16 -5.69
CA LYS A 69 -16.73 13.00 -5.13
C LYS A 69 -16.44 12.86 -3.64
N ARG A 70 -17.08 11.89 -3.01
CA ARG A 70 -16.90 11.57 -1.57
C ARG A 70 -15.54 10.95 -1.25
N CYS A 71 -15.03 10.15 -2.18
CA CYS A 71 -13.78 9.41 -2.00
C CYS A 71 -12.58 10.28 -2.37
N GLU A 72 -11.46 10.04 -1.70
CA GLU A 72 -10.20 10.76 -1.90
C GLU A 72 -9.04 9.79 -2.09
N ALA A 73 -8.16 10.11 -3.05
CA ALA A 73 -6.96 9.32 -3.32
C ALA A 73 -5.74 9.92 -2.62
N PHE A 74 -4.91 9.08 -2.02
CA PHE A 74 -3.64 9.41 -1.38
C PHE A 74 -2.52 8.56 -1.98
N MET A 75 -1.28 9.03 -1.86
CA MET A 75 -0.10 8.28 -2.30
C MET A 75 1.08 8.42 -1.33
N ASN A 76 1.96 7.44 -1.33
CA ASN A 76 3.28 7.38 -0.67
C ASN A 76 3.29 7.65 0.85
N ASP A 77 3.09 8.89 1.27
CA ASP A 77 3.38 9.32 2.66
C ASP A 77 2.19 9.19 3.61
N MET A 78 1.01 8.79 3.09
CA MET A 78 -0.15 8.55 3.92
C MET A 78 -0.17 7.09 4.38
N LYS A 79 0.00 6.89 5.70
CA LYS A 79 -0.05 5.55 6.30
C LYS A 79 -1.47 4.97 6.29
N THR A 80 -1.58 3.66 6.20
CA THR A 80 -2.76 2.95 6.68
C THR A 80 -2.48 2.39 8.07
N HIS A 81 -3.47 2.46 8.96
CA HIS A 81 -3.44 1.88 10.30
C HIS A 81 -4.39 0.68 10.35
N ILE A 82 -3.90 -0.43 10.85
CA ILE A 82 -4.66 -1.64 11.05
C ILE A 82 -4.58 -1.99 12.52
N HIS A 83 -5.71 -2.27 13.13
CA HIS A 83 -5.79 -2.76 14.51
C HIS A 83 -6.58 -4.06 14.54
N ASP A 84 -5.98 -5.14 15.02
CA ASP A 84 -6.62 -6.43 15.21
C ASP A 84 -6.07 -7.16 16.43
N GLN A 85 -6.97 -7.74 17.24
CA GLN A 85 -6.67 -8.55 18.44
C GLN A 85 -5.68 -7.93 19.44
N GLY A 86 -5.55 -6.60 19.45
CA GLY A 86 -4.66 -5.87 20.36
C GLY A 86 -3.29 -5.54 19.78
N ASP A 87 -3.03 -5.94 18.57
CA ASP A 87 -1.85 -5.55 17.81
C ASP A 87 -2.17 -4.44 16.80
N ASP A 88 -1.18 -3.65 16.47
CA ASP A 88 -1.27 -2.53 15.53
C ASP A 88 -0.23 -2.66 14.42
N TRP A 89 -0.63 -2.28 13.20
CA TRP A 89 0.26 -2.20 12.04
C TRP A 89 0.11 -0.84 11.36
N PHE A 90 1.22 -0.28 10.91
CA PHE A 90 1.25 0.89 10.05
C PHE A 90 2.09 0.59 8.81
N TYR A 91 1.46 0.68 7.65
CA TYR A 91 2.11 0.53 6.35
C TYR A 91 1.94 1.80 5.52
N TYR A 92 2.80 1.98 4.54
CA TYR A 92 2.75 3.07 3.56
C TYR A 92 2.42 2.51 2.18
N PRO A 93 1.14 2.39 1.81
CA PRO A 93 0.78 1.95 0.47
C PRO A 93 1.22 2.97 -0.59
N ASP A 94 1.59 2.49 -1.76
CA ASP A 94 1.96 3.36 -2.88
C ASP A 94 0.79 4.26 -3.29
N VAL A 95 -0.42 3.70 -3.39
CA VAL A 95 -1.66 4.45 -3.60
C VAL A 95 -2.79 3.85 -2.75
N MET A 96 -3.61 4.69 -2.13
CA MET A 96 -4.84 4.25 -1.50
C MET A 96 -5.99 5.21 -1.77
N VAL A 97 -7.22 4.70 -1.67
CA VAL A 97 -8.44 5.49 -1.74
C VAL A 97 -9.24 5.29 -0.46
N ASN A 98 -9.63 6.39 0.15
CA ASN A 98 -10.55 6.41 1.29
C ASN A 98 -11.90 7.01 0.89
N CYS A 99 -12.98 6.30 1.18
CA CYS A 99 -14.37 6.75 0.95
C CYS A 99 -15.11 7.07 2.27
N ASN A 100 -14.45 6.92 3.41
CA ASN A 100 -15.02 7.21 4.72
C ASN A 100 -14.22 8.30 5.45
N PRO A 101 -14.63 9.57 5.41
CA PRO A 101 -13.90 10.66 6.06
C PRO A 101 -13.69 10.47 7.58
N ALA A 102 -14.58 9.71 8.26
CA ALA A 102 -14.45 9.45 9.69
C ALA A 102 -13.25 8.55 10.05
N GLY A 103 -12.79 7.72 9.12
CA GLY A 103 -11.58 6.89 9.29
C GLY A 103 -10.29 7.59 8.85
N GLN A 104 -10.37 8.87 8.43
CA GLN A 104 -9.20 9.63 8.03
C GLN A 104 -8.65 10.43 9.22
N GLN A 105 -7.44 10.11 9.63
CA GLN A 105 -6.70 10.86 10.63
C GLN A 105 -5.67 11.77 9.94
N LYS A 106 -5.02 12.64 10.71
CA LYS A 106 -4.04 13.60 10.16
C LYS A 106 -2.88 12.91 9.44
N TYR A 107 -2.42 11.77 9.95
CA TYR A 107 -1.20 11.09 9.50
C TYR A 107 -1.41 9.64 9.04
N PHE A 108 -2.63 9.12 9.13
CA PHE A 108 -2.97 7.76 8.71
C PHE A 108 -4.45 7.62 8.38
N CYS A 109 -4.79 6.54 7.70
CA CYS A 109 -6.15 6.15 7.35
C CYS A 109 -6.47 4.76 7.93
N GLU A 110 -7.61 4.63 8.61
CA GLU A 110 -8.08 3.37 9.21
C GLU A 110 -9.07 2.63 8.30
N THR A 111 -9.64 3.32 7.31
CA THR A 111 -10.71 2.78 6.48
C THR A 111 -10.46 2.94 4.98
N PRO A 112 -9.27 2.58 4.47
CA PRO A 112 -9.05 2.59 3.03
C PRO A 112 -10.02 1.63 2.34
N SER A 113 -10.61 2.03 1.22
CA SER A 113 -11.49 1.20 0.41
C SER A 113 -10.75 0.45 -0.68
N VAL A 114 -9.69 1.04 -1.20
CA VAL A 114 -8.80 0.48 -2.23
C VAL A 114 -7.36 0.74 -1.83
N ILE A 115 -6.49 -0.26 -1.96
CA ILE A 115 -5.04 -0.14 -1.81
C ILE A 115 -4.36 -0.67 -3.07
N VAL A 116 -3.33 0.02 -3.53
CA VAL A 116 -2.46 -0.40 -4.64
C VAL A 116 -1.02 -0.40 -4.17
N GLU A 117 -0.31 -1.50 -4.43
CA GLU A 117 1.14 -1.62 -4.26
C GLU A 117 1.79 -1.93 -5.62
N VAL A 118 2.83 -1.21 -5.95
CA VAL A 118 3.66 -1.46 -7.12
C VAL A 118 4.84 -2.33 -6.70
N LEU A 119 4.86 -3.56 -7.18
CA LEU A 119 5.83 -4.56 -6.76
C LEU A 119 7.24 -4.19 -7.21
N SER A 120 8.16 -4.17 -6.26
CA SER A 120 9.59 -4.10 -6.50
C SER A 120 10.28 -5.42 -6.11
N PRO A 121 11.46 -5.75 -6.65
CA PRO A 121 12.18 -6.96 -6.22
C PRO A 121 12.45 -7.02 -4.71
N ALA A 122 12.51 -5.86 -4.04
CA ALA A 122 12.75 -5.78 -2.61
C ALA A 122 11.48 -6.04 -1.77
N THR A 123 10.30 -5.66 -2.25
CA THR A 123 9.05 -5.67 -1.48
C THR A 123 8.07 -6.74 -1.92
N GLU A 124 8.19 -7.30 -3.13
CA GLU A 124 7.23 -8.23 -3.72
C GLU A 124 6.82 -9.37 -2.78
N ALA A 125 7.78 -9.99 -2.09
CA ALA A 125 7.48 -11.11 -1.20
C ALA A 125 6.63 -10.68 0.01
N THR A 126 6.91 -9.49 0.56
CA THR A 126 6.18 -8.89 1.69
C THR A 126 4.79 -8.44 1.25
N ASP A 127 4.68 -7.75 0.09
CA ASP A 127 3.42 -7.24 -0.44
C ASP A 127 2.45 -8.38 -0.79
N ARG A 128 2.98 -9.47 -1.39
CA ARG A 128 2.17 -10.65 -1.77
C ARG A 128 1.72 -11.51 -0.59
N ARG A 129 2.36 -11.42 0.57
CA ARG A 129 2.09 -12.29 1.73
C ARG A 129 1.71 -11.52 2.97
N GLU A 130 2.65 -10.82 3.58
CA GLU A 130 2.47 -10.18 4.88
C GLU A 130 1.48 -9.02 4.79
N LYS A 131 1.76 -8.02 3.94
CA LYS A 131 0.87 -6.87 3.76
C LYS A 131 -0.51 -7.29 3.27
N ARG A 132 -0.59 -8.27 2.33
CA ARG A 132 -1.88 -8.79 1.88
C ARG A 132 -2.72 -9.30 3.04
N LEU A 133 -2.16 -10.14 3.91
CA LEU A 133 -2.90 -10.69 5.05
C LEU A 133 -3.32 -9.59 6.04
N ALA A 134 -2.44 -8.63 6.29
CA ALA A 134 -2.74 -7.48 7.13
C ALA A 134 -3.85 -6.60 6.52
N TYR A 135 -3.76 -6.26 5.25
CA TYR A 135 -4.77 -5.46 4.55
C TYR A 135 -6.13 -6.16 4.48
N GLU A 136 -6.16 -7.49 4.35
CA GLU A 136 -7.40 -8.26 4.38
C GLU A 136 -8.16 -8.14 5.70
N MET A 137 -7.49 -7.80 6.82
CA MET A 137 -8.13 -7.55 8.11
C MET A 137 -8.90 -6.22 8.17
N ILE A 138 -8.62 -5.25 7.28
CA ILE A 138 -9.33 -3.97 7.26
C ILE A 138 -10.76 -4.17 6.76
N PRO A 139 -11.80 -3.95 7.59
CA PRO A 139 -13.19 -4.25 7.18
C PRO A 139 -13.67 -3.38 6.00
N ALA A 140 -13.15 -2.16 5.89
CA ALA A 140 -13.51 -1.20 4.84
C ALA A 140 -12.83 -1.45 3.51
N LEU A 141 -11.78 -2.29 3.46
CA LEU A 141 -11.05 -2.57 2.24
C LEU A 141 -11.86 -3.52 1.35
N HIS A 142 -12.14 -3.10 0.13
CA HIS A 142 -12.84 -3.88 -0.88
C HIS A 142 -11.91 -4.46 -1.94
N THR A 143 -10.88 -3.73 -2.31
CA THR A 143 -9.97 -4.14 -3.38
C THR A 143 -8.52 -3.85 -3.00
N TYR A 144 -7.66 -4.87 -3.13
CA TYR A 144 -6.21 -4.77 -3.03
C TYR A 144 -5.58 -5.14 -4.37
N ILE A 145 -4.73 -4.29 -4.90
CA ILE A 145 -4.17 -4.39 -6.24
C ILE A 145 -2.65 -4.43 -6.15
N LEU A 146 -2.05 -5.42 -6.79
CA LEU A 146 -0.61 -5.56 -6.96
C LEU A 146 -0.26 -5.34 -8.43
N VAL A 147 0.63 -4.40 -8.73
CA VAL A 147 1.05 -4.04 -10.09
C VAL A 147 2.54 -4.35 -10.23
N ALA A 148 2.90 -5.24 -11.16
CA ALA A 148 4.31 -5.53 -11.42
C ALA A 148 4.99 -4.34 -12.09
N GLN A 149 6.24 -4.01 -11.67
CA GLN A 149 6.97 -2.89 -12.27
C GLN A 149 7.83 -3.28 -13.48
N ASP A 150 8.08 -4.58 -13.66
CA ASP A 150 9.00 -5.15 -14.65
C ASP A 150 8.29 -5.88 -15.81
N ARG A 151 6.97 -6.00 -15.74
CA ARG A 151 6.10 -6.62 -16.75
C ARG A 151 4.68 -6.10 -16.61
N ARG A 152 3.91 -6.21 -17.68
CA ARG A 152 2.50 -5.78 -17.69
C ARG A 152 1.61 -6.88 -17.08
N GLU A 153 1.59 -6.91 -15.76
CA GLU A 153 0.84 -7.89 -14.98
C GLU A 153 0.23 -7.21 -13.75
N ILE A 154 -1.05 -7.45 -13.51
CA ILE A 154 -1.78 -6.96 -12.34
C ILE A 154 -2.46 -8.13 -11.66
N THR A 155 -2.26 -8.27 -10.35
CA THR A 155 -3.02 -9.18 -9.50
C THR A 155 -3.99 -8.38 -8.66
N ILE A 156 -5.26 -8.77 -8.65
CA ILE A 156 -6.32 -8.08 -7.91
C ILE A 156 -6.90 -9.04 -6.88
N PHE A 157 -7.01 -8.57 -5.66
CA PHE A 157 -7.75 -9.26 -4.59
C PHE A 157 -9.01 -8.47 -4.29
N ARG A 158 -10.18 -9.12 -4.39
CA ARG A 158 -11.48 -8.52 -4.13
C ARG A 158 -12.16 -9.18 -2.95
N ARG A 159 -12.70 -8.38 -2.07
CA ARG A 159 -13.50 -8.87 -0.95
C ARG A 159 -14.84 -9.41 -1.45
N ALA A 160 -15.12 -10.65 -1.13
CA ALA A 160 -16.44 -11.28 -1.25
C ALA A 160 -16.99 -11.58 0.17
N PRO A 161 -18.26 -11.95 0.32
CA PRO A 161 -18.89 -12.09 1.65
C PRO A 161 -18.16 -12.99 2.64
N GLU A 162 -17.52 -14.07 2.17
CA GLU A 162 -16.89 -15.06 3.04
C GLU A 162 -15.39 -15.26 2.74
N ARG A 163 -14.86 -14.62 1.71
CA ARG A 163 -13.46 -14.82 1.27
C ARG A 163 -12.98 -13.68 0.39
N TRP A 164 -11.66 -13.63 0.19
CA TRP A 164 -11.06 -12.84 -0.86
C TRP A 164 -10.93 -13.65 -2.15
N LEU A 165 -11.27 -13.04 -3.28
CA LEU A 165 -11.12 -13.59 -4.61
C LEU A 165 -9.86 -13.01 -5.25
N ARG A 166 -9.04 -13.87 -5.84
CA ARG A 166 -7.87 -13.46 -6.60
C ARG A 166 -8.19 -13.49 -8.08
N GLU A 167 -7.89 -12.41 -8.77
CA GLU A 167 -7.97 -12.25 -10.21
C GLU A 167 -6.59 -11.88 -10.77
N GLU A 168 -6.26 -12.33 -11.95
CA GLU A 168 -5.07 -11.90 -12.70
C GLU A 168 -5.53 -11.21 -13.97
N LEU A 169 -4.96 -10.05 -14.25
CA LEU A 169 -5.24 -9.26 -15.43
C LEU A 169 -4.04 -9.37 -16.37
N PRO A 170 -4.15 -10.17 -17.44
CA PRO A 170 -3.08 -10.34 -18.42
C PRO A 170 -2.98 -9.13 -19.36
N ASP A 171 -1.86 -9.05 -20.09
CA ASP A 171 -1.60 -8.00 -21.07
C ASP A 171 -2.24 -8.34 -22.44
N ASP A 172 -3.56 -8.40 -22.50
CA ASP A 172 -4.32 -8.69 -23.74
C ASP A 172 -5.32 -7.59 -24.11
N GLY A 173 -5.05 -6.34 -23.65
CA GLY A 173 -5.92 -5.19 -23.87
C GLY A 173 -6.99 -5.04 -22.80
N GLU A 174 -6.85 -5.74 -21.69
CA GLU A 174 -7.77 -5.65 -20.58
C GLU A 174 -7.67 -4.32 -19.82
N VAL A 175 -8.69 -4.06 -19.04
CA VAL A 175 -8.89 -2.82 -18.29
C VAL A 175 -9.01 -3.16 -16.81
N LEU A 176 -8.16 -2.57 -15.98
CA LEU A 176 -8.33 -2.59 -14.53
C LEU A 176 -9.67 -1.94 -14.17
N ARG A 177 -10.55 -2.68 -13.50
CA ARG A 177 -11.85 -2.20 -13.04
C ARG A 177 -11.88 -2.17 -11.52
N VAL A 178 -12.36 -1.06 -10.96
CA VAL A 178 -12.59 -0.85 -9.52
C VAL A 178 -14.05 -0.46 -9.34
N PRO A 179 -14.97 -1.46 -9.27
CA PRO A 179 -16.42 -1.22 -9.33
C PRO A 179 -16.94 -0.33 -8.20
N GLU A 180 -16.38 -0.43 -7.00
CA GLU A 180 -16.77 0.38 -5.83
C GLU A 180 -16.50 1.88 -6.00
N LEU A 181 -15.64 2.25 -6.96
CA LEU A 181 -15.35 3.63 -7.33
C LEU A 181 -15.99 4.05 -8.65
N ASP A 182 -16.67 3.13 -9.35
CA ASP A 182 -17.09 3.31 -10.74
C ASP A 182 -15.91 3.78 -11.62
N PHE A 183 -14.76 3.12 -11.45
CA PHE A 183 -13.49 3.48 -12.05
C PHE A 183 -12.95 2.35 -12.92
N SER A 184 -12.37 2.73 -14.06
CA SER A 184 -11.64 1.80 -14.92
C SER A 184 -10.44 2.47 -15.55
N LEU A 185 -9.33 1.72 -15.72
CA LEU A 185 -8.07 2.23 -16.23
C LEU A 185 -7.41 1.18 -17.12
N SER A 186 -7.03 1.55 -18.35
CA SER A 186 -6.33 0.61 -19.24
C SER A 186 -4.90 0.38 -18.80
N LEU A 187 -4.36 -0.80 -19.11
CA LEU A 187 -2.97 -1.12 -18.85
C LEU A 187 -2.02 -0.17 -19.58
N ASP A 188 -2.39 0.32 -20.76
CA ASP A 188 -1.58 1.30 -21.51
C ASP A 188 -1.37 2.60 -20.74
N VAL A 189 -2.37 3.04 -19.99
CA VAL A 189 -2.24 4.24 -19.14
C VAL A 189 -1.43 3.91 -17.88
N ILE A 190 -1.69 2.76 -17.24
CA ILE A 190 -0.93 2.32 -16.05
C ILE A 190 0.57 2.26 -16.36
N TYR A 191 0.93 1.62 -17.47
CA TYR A 191 2.33 1.42 -17.87
C TYR A 191 2.89 2.50 -18.82
N ALA A 192 2.18 3.63 -18.96
CA ALA A 192 2.62 4.72 -19.83
C ALA A 192 4.04 5.19 -19.46
N ARG A 193 4.91 5.28 -20.46
CA ARG A 193 6.32 5.71 -20.37
C ARG A 193 7.24 4.78 -19.54
N THR A 194 6.82 3.58 -19.19
CA THR A 194 7.70 2.61 -18.49
C THR A 194 8.64 1.88 -19.43
N GLY A 195 8.29 1.80 -20.71
CA GLY A 195 9.04 1.03 -21.71
C GLY A 195 8.55 -0.42 -21.82
N LEU A 196 7.48 -0.78 -21.10
CA LEU A 196 6.81 -2.07 -21.12
C LEU A 196 5.67 -2.12 -22.13
#